data_1360de05703d306e8f827d544e59384c
#
_entry.id   1360de05703d306e8f827d544e59384c
#
_cell.length_a   1.000
_cell.length_b   1.000
_cell.length_c   1.000
_cell.angle_alpha   90.00
_cell.angle_beta   90.00
_cell.angle_gamma   90.00
#
_symmetry.space_group_name_H-M   'P 1'
#
loop_
_entity.id
_entity.type
_entity.pdbx_description
1 polymer ?
#
loop_
_entity_poly.entity_id
_entity_poly.type
_entity_poly.pdbx_seq_one_letter_code
_entity_poly.pdbx_strand_id
1 'polypeptide(L)'
;PTLQAGKANGDKNSRLDVEIRHSKTGLTWMSFLVQARTTYHRDLIAQEFTSRTFDMTTGKRILLSDIFPEGSEGWTILREKLKAQINYYFPDETPDPDAVAQVLSDEGLRNLDFTPHGMSLAIHLSADAFYPEHHTLIETTLFYPDIREYMTEKAQIETDNLSYYKTVALTFDDGPTRTNSTKVLNSLMEVGAPGTFFMIGKNMKPY
;
A
#
# COMPACT_ATOMS: atom_id res chain seq x y z
N PRO A 1 -20.49 18.75 -2.36
CA PRO A 1 -21.64 17.92 -2.73
C PRO A 1 -21.16 16.56 -3.24
N THR A 2 -21.78 15.50 -2.75
CA THR A 2 -21.50 14.15 -3.25
C THR A 2 -21.96 14.01 -4.70
N LEU A 3 -21.42 13.03 -5.45
CA LEU A 3 -21.85 12.75 -6.82
C LEU A 3 -23.36 12.50 -6.90
N GLN A 4 -23.93 11.86 -5.89
CA GLN A 4 -25.37 11.58 -5.84
C GLN A 4 -26.19 12.87 -5.66
N ALA A 5 -25.75 13.79 -4.80
CA ALA A 5 -26.40 15.09 -4.64
C ALA A 5 -26.27 15.95 -5.91
N GLY A 6 -25.11 15.96 -6.56
CA GLY A 6 -24.90 16.64 -7.83
C GLY A 6 -25.81 16.11 -8.93
N LYS A 7 -25.97 14.79 -9.06
CA LYS A 7 -26.91 14.19 -10.02
C LYS A 7 -28.36 14.54 -9.74
N ALA A 8 -28.77 14.54 -8.48
CA ALA A 8 -30.12 14.91 -8.08
C ALA A 8 -30.47 16.39 -8.45
N ASN A 9 -29.46 17.26 -8.41
CA ASN A 9 -29.60 18.67 -8.75
C ASN A 9 -29.32 18.98 -10.24
N GLY A 10 -29.08 17.96 -11.08
CA GLY A 10 -28.71 18.13 -12.48
C GLY A 10 -27.32 18.71 -12.72
N ASP A 11 -26.47 18.72 -11.71
CA ASP A 11 -25.10 19.23 -11.79
C ASP A 11 -24.21 18.25 -12.61
N LYS A 12 -23.59 18.79 -13.65
CA LYS A 12 -22.68 18.04 -14.54
C LYS A 12 -21.20 18.22 -14.19
N ASN A 13 -20.90 19.03 -13.17
CA ASN A 13 -19.53 19.36 -12.79
C ASN A 13 -18.95 18.44 -11.72
N SER A 14 -19.79 17.56 -11.15
CA SER A 14 -19.37 16.55 -10.18
C SER A 14 -18.92 15.26 -10.89
N ARG A 15 -17.75 14.75 -10.52
CA ARG A 15 -17.19 13.49 -11.05
C ARG A 15 -16.73 12.60 -9.89
N LEU A 16 -17.01 11.32 -10.01
CA LEU A 16 -16.47 10.26 -9.16
C LEU A 16 -15.53 9.38 -9.99
N ASP A 17 -14.29 9.33 -9.59
CA ASP A 17 -13.30 8.38 -10.10
C ASP A 17 -13.02 7.30 -9.07
N VAL A 18 -13.12 6.04 -9.47
CA VAL A 18 -12.82 4.90 -8.61
C VAL A 18 -11.66 4.11 -9.23
N GLU A 19 -10.59 3.96 -8.45
CA GLU A 19 -9.43 3.14 -8.80
C GLU A 19 -9.36 1.94 -7.86
N ILE A 20 -9.13 0.76 -8.42
CA ILE A 20 -8.94 -0.47 -7.65
C ILE A 20 -7.55 -1.00 -7.97
N ARG A 21 -6.72 -1.14 -6.95
CA ARG A 21 -5.43 -1.81 -7.02
C ARG A 21 -5.51 -3.14 -6.28
N HIS A 22 -4.79 -4.12 -6.76
CA HIS A 22 -4.72 -5.43 -6.09
C HIS A 22 -3.26 -5.89 -5.99
N SER A 23 -2.99 -6.66 -4.97
CA SER A 23 -1.69 -7.31 -4.78
C SER A 23 -1.87 -8.70 -4.17
N LYS A 24 -1.02 -9.63 -4.60
CA LYS A 24 -0.94 -10.96 -4.01
C LYS A 24 0.25 -11.02 -3.06
N THR A 25 0.05 -11.62 -1.89
CA THR A 25 1.10 -11.86 -0.91
C THR A 25 1.07 -13.33 -0.49
N GLY A 26 2.23 -13.96 -0.49
CA GLY A 26 2.34 -15.38 -0.18
C GLY A 26 1.62 -16.27 -1.17
N LEU A 27 1.09 -17.37 -0.67
CA LEU A 27 0.39 -18.38 -1.47
C LEU A 27 -1.11 -18.06 -1.63
N THR A 28 -1.74 -17.55 -0.58
CA THR A 28 -3.20 -17.50 -0.49
C THR A 28 -3.79 -16.11 -0.29
N TRP A 29 -3.02 -15.11 0.11
CA TRP A 29 -3.56 -13.78 0.40
C TRP A 29 -3.64 -12.89 -0.83
N MET A 30 -4.79 -12.23 -0.97
CA MET A 30 -5.05 -11.21 -2.00
C MET A 30 -5.59 -9.96 -1.32
N SER A 31 -4.99 -8.83 -1.64
CA SER A 31 -5.38 -7.52 -1.12
C SER A 31 -5.94 -6.65 -2.22
N PHE A 32 -6.92 -5.85 -1.87
CA PHE A 32 -7.53 -4.84 -2.72
C PHE A 32 -7.48 -3.51 -2.00
N LEU A 33 -6.96 -2.48 -2.65
CA LEU A 33 -7.04 -1.09 -2.23
C LEU A 33 -7.95 -0.36 -3.21
N VAL A 34 -9.04 0.17 -2.69
CA VAL A 34 -10.00 0.96 -3.45
C VAL A 34 -9.83 2.43 -3.07
N GLN A 35 -9.64 3.27 -4.06
CA GLN A 35 -9.61 4.72 -3.92
C GLN A 35 -10.80 5.31 -4.66
N ALA A 36 -11.62 6.10 -3.98
CA ALA A 36 -12.71 6.85 -4.57
C ALA A 36 -12.44 8.35 -4.43
N ARG A 37 -12.40 9.07 -5.55
CA ARG A 37 -12.11 10.50 -5.60
C ARG A 37 -13.32 11.24 -6.17
N THR A 38 -13.85 12.19 -5.40
CA THR A 38 -14.94 13.07 -5.85
C THR A 38 -14.36 14.44 -6.15
N THR A 39 -14.60 14.92 -7.37
CA THR A 39 -14.20 16.26 -7.78
C THR A 39 -15.44 17.10 -8.13
N TYR A 40 -15.35 18.42 -7.92
CA TYR A 40 -16.33 19.41 -8.33
C TYR A 40 -15.63 20.58 -9.02
N HIS A 41 -16.03 20.91 -10.25
CA HIS A 41 -15.30 21.87 -11.10
C HIS A 41 -13.79 21.60 -11.21
N ARG A 42 -13.35 20.35 -11.14
CA ARG A 42 -11.97 19.85 -11.11
C ARG A 42 -11.26 19.93 -9.74
N ASP A 43 -11.85 20.61 -8.76
CA ASP A 43 -11.30 20.64 -7.41
C ASP A 43 -11.63 19.32 -6.69
N LEU A 44 -10.64 18.74 -6.01
CA LEU A 44 -10.84 17.57 -5.18
C LEU A 44 -11.61 17.98 -3.92
N ILE A 45 -12.80 17.39 -3.73
CA ILE A 45 -13.68 17.71 -2.60
C ILE A 45 -13.82 16.57 -1.59
N ALA A 46 -13.48 15.36 -2.00
CA ALA A 46 -13.42 14.20 -1.11
C ALA A 46 -12.56 13.11 -1.73
N GLN A 47 -11.84 12.39 -0.89
CA GLN A 47 -11.11 11.19 -1.27
C GLN A 47 -11.23 10.14 -0.16
N GLU A 48 -11.66 8.96 -0.54
CA GLU A 48 -11.86 7.84 0.38
C GLU A 48 -10.94 6.68 -0.01
N PHE A 49 -10.40 6.02 1.00
CA PHE A 49 -9.58 4.84 0.84
C PHE A 49 -10.16 3.68 1.63
N THR A 50 -10.19 2.53 1.04
CA THR A 50 -10.59 1.29 1.72
C THR A 50 -9.70 0.16 1.22
N SER A 51 -9.10 -0.59 2.13
CA SER A 51 -8.37 -1.79 1.76
C SER A 51 -8.92 -3.03 2.46
N ARG A 52 -8.86 -4.16 1.76
CA ARG A 52 -9.30 -5.45 2.29
C ARG A 52 -8.37 -6.54 1.80
N THR A 53 -7.95 -7.37 2.72
CA THR A 53 -7.14 -8.57 2.43
C THR A 53 -7.98 -9.81 2.68
N PHE A 54 -7.91 -10.77 1.77
CA PHE A 54 -8.66 -12.04 1.85
C PHE A 54 -7.72 -13.22 1.69
N ASP A 55 -7.99 -14.28 2.43
CA ASP A 55 -7.45 -15.61 2.15
C ASP A 55 -8.30 -16.23 1.03
N MET A 56 -7.68 -16.41 -0.13
CA MET A 56 -8.36 -16.86 -1.35
C MET A 56 -8.75 -18.33 -1.32
N THR A 57 -8.24 -19.12 -0.36
CA THR A 57 -8.64 -20.52 -0.20
C THR A 57 -9.91 -20.66 0.64
N THR A 58 -10.10 -19.74 1.59
CA THR A 58 -11.24 -19.80 2.53
C THR A 58 -12.28 -18.72 2.27
N GLY A 59 -11.94 -17.69 1.49
CA GLY A 59 -12.77 -16.49 1.28
C GLY A 59 -12.87 -15.59 2.52
N LYS A 60 -12.15 -15.88 3.60
CA LYS A 60 -12.19 -15.07 4.82
C LYS A 60 -11.37 -13.80 4.68
N ARG A 61 -11.92 -12.71 5.21
CA ARG A 61 -11.16 -11.47 5.39
C ARG A 61 -10.07 -11.69 6.43
N ILE A 62 -8.86 -11.21 6.14
CA ILE A 62 -7.74 -11.17 7.06
C ILE A 62 -7.80 -9.83 7.81
N LEU A 63 -7.67 -9.88 9.12
CA LEU A 63 -7.61 -8.73 10.02
C LEU A 63 -6.20 -8.56 10.59
N LEU A 64 -5.89 -7.40 11.16
CA LEU A 64 -4.61 -7.23 11.85
C LEU A 64 -4.43 -8.17 13.06
N SER A 65 -5.53 -8.62 13.67
CA SER A 65 -5.51 -9.67 14.70
C SER A 65 -5.11 -11.06 14.16
N ASP A 66 -5.21 -11.29 12.85
CA ASP A 66 -4.65 -12.49 12.20
C ASP A 66 -3.16 -12.34 11.92
N ILE A 67 -2.64 -11.11 11.93
CA ILE A 67 -1.21 -10.77 11.77
C ILE A 67 -0.52 -10.78 13.14
N PHE A 68 -1.02 -9.97 14.08
CA PHE A 68 -0.45 -9.84 15.43
C PHE A 68 -1.36 -10.49 16.46
N PRO A 69 -0.88 -11.52 17.18
CA PRO A 69 -1.66 -12.13 18.25
C PRO A 69 -1.90 -11.12 19.39
N GLU A 70 -2.89 -11.39 20.21
CA GLU A 70 -3.21 -10.56 21.38
C GLU A 70 -2.00 -10.49 22.32
N GLY A 71 -1.71 -9.27 22.83
CA GLY A 71 -0.55 -9.03 23.69
C GLY A 71 0.81 -9.00 22.97
N SER A 72 0.83 -9.14 21.65
CA SER A 72 2.08 -9.04 20.86
C SER A 72 2.66 -7.63 20.92
N GLU A 73 3.99 -7.53 21.00
CA GLU A 73 4.75 -6.28 20.85
C GLU A 73 4.50 -5.61 19.49
N GLY A 74 4.10 -6.38 18.46
CA GLY A 74 3.72 -5.88 17.15
C GLY A 74 2.65 -4.77 17.20
N TRP A 75 1.73 -4.82 18.17
CA TRP A 75 0.73 -3.77 18.36
C TRP A 75 1.35 -2.46 18.88
N THR A 76 2.35 -2.55 19.75
CA THR A 76 3.09 -1.40 20.26
C THR A 76 3.87 -0.73 19.14
N ILE A 77 4.60 -1.52 18.35
CA ILE A 77 5.37 -1.04 17.18
C ILE A 77 4.43 -0.35 16.18
N LEU A 78 3.29 -0.96 15.87
CA LEU A 78 2.29 -0.38 14.98
C LEU A 78 1.80 0.97 15.49
N ARG A 79 1.42 1.05 16.78
CA ARG A 79 0.93 2.29 17.40
C ARG A 79 1.94 3.41 17.32
N GLU A 80 3.20 3.14 17.64
CA GLU A 80 4.27 4.13 17.61
C GLU A 80 4.56 4.62 16.18
N LYS A 81 4.61 3.70 15.22
CA LYS A 81 4.80 4.03 13.81
C LYS A 81 3.67 4.90 13.28
N LEU A 82 2.41 4.55 13.58
CA LEU A 82 1.24 5.34 13.19
C LEU A 82 1.27 6.75 13.79
N LYS A 83 1.54 6.85 15.10
CA LYS A 83 1.66 8.14 15.77
C LYS A 83 2.72 9.03 15.14
N ALA A 84 3.89 8.47 14.86
CA ALA A 84 4.96 9.19 14.20
C ALA A 84 4.56 9.65 12.79
N GLN A 85 3.90 8.77 12.02
CA GLN A 85 3.54 9.05 10.63
C GLN A 85 2.43 10.10 10.52
N ILE A 86 1.41 10.07 11.38
CA ILE A 86 0.35 11.09 11.41
C ILE A 86 0.98 12.47 11.59
N ASN A 87 1.90 12.64 12.56
CA ASN A 87 2.55 13.93 12.81
C ASN A 87 3.57 14.34 11.71
N TYR A 88 4.11 13.38 10.97
CA TYR A 88 5.10 13.64 9.93
C TYR A 88 4.51 14.23 8.66
N TYR A 89 3.27 13.86 8.29
CA TYR A 89 2.68 14.26 7.01
C TYR A 89 2.45 15.77 6.89
N PHE A 90 2.04 16.41 8.00
CA PHE A 90 1.77 17.85 8.05
C PHE A 90 2.47 18.45 9.28
N PRO A 91 3.80 18.66 9.21
CA PRO A 91 4.63 19.00 10.37
C PRO A 91 4.29 20.36 10.99
N ASP A 92 3.67 21.25 10.23
CA ASP A 92 3.27 22.60 10.70
C ASP A 92 1.81 22.66 11.22
N GLU A 93 1.12 21.50 11.21
CA GLU A 93 -0.28 21.42 11.65
C GLU A 93 -0.41 20.47 12.85
N THR A 94 -1.45 20.66 13.65
CA THR A 94 -1.77 19.79 14.77
C THR A 94 -2.94 18.90 14.38
N PRO A 95 -2.78 17.56 14.42
CA PRO A 95 -3.88 16.65 14.12
C PRO A 95 -4.96 16.73 15.18
N ASP A 96 -6.21 16.39 14.84
CA ASP A 96 -7.31 16.25 15.79
C ASP A 96 -6.94 15.22 16.87
N PRO A 97 -6.83 15.64 18.15
CA PRO A 97 -6.37 14.77 19.23
C PRO A 97 -7.33 13.63 19.53
N ASP A 98 -8.64 13.84 19.35
CA ASP A 98 -9.65 12.81 19.59
C ASP A 98 -9.60 11.73 18.50
N ALA A 99 -9.44 12.13 17.25
CA ALA A 99 -9.23 11.21 16.13
C ALA A 99 -7.94 10.40 16.29
N VAL A 100 -6.85 11.05 16.71
CA VAL A 100 -5.59 10.36 17.02
C VAL A 100 -5.77 9.36 18.15
N ALA A 101 -6.42 9.76 19.25
CA ALA A 101 -6.67 8.86 20.38
C ALA A 101 -7.55 7.67 19.98
N GLN A 102 -8.57 7.89 19.15
CA GLN A 102 -9.45 6.85 18.64
C GLN A 102 -8.70 5.83 17.78
N VAL A 103 -7.93 6.29 16.79
CA VAL A 103 -7.21 5.39 15.87
C VAL A 103 -6.11 4.60 16.59
N LEU A 104 -5.46 5.20 17.60
CA LEU A 104 -4.40 4.56 18.37
C LEU A 104 -4.93 3.72 19.54
N SER A 105 -6.25 3.66 19.76
CA SER A 105 -6.85 2.74 20.74
C SER A 105 -6.71 1.29 20.26
N ASP A 106 -6.85 0.32 21.18
CA ASP A 106 -6.79 -1.11 20.81
C ASP A 106 -7.88 -1.49 19.81
N GLU A 107 -9.07 -0.92 19.95
CA GLU A 107 -10.16 -1.13 18.98
C GLU A 107 -9.88 -0.46 17.65
N GLY A 108 -9.36 0.77 17.65
CA GLY A 108 -8.97 1.50 16.46
C GLY A 108 -7.93 0.74 15.66
N LEU A 109 -6.86 0.27 16.30
CA LEU A 109 -5.79 -0.51 15.66
C LEU A 109 -6.30 -1.79 15.00
N ARG A 110 -7.20 -2.53 15.66
CA ARG A 110 -7.77 -3.78 15.11
C ARG A 110 -8.61 -3.57 13.86
N ASN A 111 -9.18 -2.38 13.71
CA ASN A 111 -10.07 -2.03 12.58
C ASN A 111 -9.37 -1.34 11.43
N LEU A 112 -8.06 -1.13 11.50
CA LEU A 112 -7.30 -0.47 10.45
C LEU A 112 -7.36 -1.23 9.12
N ASP A 113 -7.37 -0.46 8.06
CA ASP A 113 -7.19 -0.95 6.71
C ASP A 113 -5.71 -1.16 6.41
N PHE A 114 -5.36 -2.26 5.77
CA PHE A 114 -3.98 -2.60 5.46
C PHE A 114 -3.87 -3.43 4.18
N THR A 115 -2.69 -3.41 3.58
CA THR A 115 -2.30 -4.31 2.50
C THR A 115 -0.94 -4.92 2.80
N PRO A 116 -0.82 -6.25 2.89
CA PRO A 116 0.47 -6.90 2.83
C PRO A 116 1.04 -6.82 1.41
N HIS A 117 2.31 -6.46 1.33
CA HIS A 117 3.11 -6.43 0.12
C HIS A 117 4.24 -7.45 0.19
N GLY A 118 5.10 -7.52 -0.84
CA GLY A 118 6.20 -8.47 -0.88
C GLY A 118 7.24 -8.29 0.25
N MET A 119 7.41 -7.07 0.78
CA MET A 119 8.45 -6.75 1.77
C MET A 119 7.92 -6.15 3.06
N SER A 120 6.65 -5.74 3.08
CA SER A 120 6.10 -4.93 4.16
C SER A 120 4.60 -5.06 4.29
N LEU A 121 4.12 -4.67 5.46
CA LEU A 121 2.71 -4.42 5.76
C LEU A 121 2.48 -2.92 5.66
N ALA A 122 1.65 -2.49 4.72
CA ALA A 122 1.25 -1.09 4.58
C ALA A 122 -0.10 -0.88 5.27
N ILE A 123 -0.17 0.12 6.15
CA ILE A 123 -1.38 0.53 6.85
C ILE A 123 -1.90 1.82 6.22
N HIS A 124 -3.18 1.91 5.99
CA HIS A 124 -3.82 2.98 5.26
C HIS A 124 -4.75 3.79 6.17
N LEU A 125 -4.53 5.11 6.23
CA LEU A 125 -5.37 6.06 6.95
C LEU A 125 -5.78 7.18 6.01
N SER A 126 -6.99 7.68 6.14
CA SER A 126 -7.43 8.89 5.45
C SER A 126 -6.98 10.12 6.24
N ALA A 127 -6.29 11.05 5.58
CA ALA A 127 -5.74 12.24 6.26
C ALA A 127 -6.84 13.16 6.80
N ASP A 128 -7.98 13.23 6.12
CA ASP A 128 -9.12 14.07 6.53
C ASP A 128 -9.71 13.68 7.89
N ALA A 129 -9.46 12.46 8.38
CA ALA A 129 -9.82 12.05 9.73
C ALA A 129 -9.04 12.83 10.81
N PHE A 130 -7.84 13.32 10.50
CA PHE A 130 -6.94 14.02 11.42
C PHE A 130 -6.78 15.50 11.06
N TYR A 131 -6.88 15.80 9.77
CA TYR A 131 -6.65 17.10 9.15
C TYR A 131 -7.78 17.34 8.13
N PRO A 132 -8.90 17.93 8.51
CA PRO A 132 -10.12 18.00 7.69
C PRO A 132 -9.96 18.61 6.30
N GLU A 133 -8.97 19.49 6.11
CA GLU A 133 -8.70 20.13 4.82
C GLU A 133 -7.82 19.29 3.88
N HIS A 134 -7.33 18.13 4.33
CA HIS A 134 -6.40 17.27 3.59
C HIS A 134 -7.04 15.97 3.12
N HIS A 135 -7.32 15.89 1.84
CA HIS A 135 -7.91 14.71 1.20
C HIS A 135 -6.82 13.82 0.57
N THR A 136 -6.00 13.18 1.40
CA THR A 136 -4.91 12.30 0.93
C THR A 136 -4.80 11.03 1.77
N LEU A 137 -4.04 10.07 1.29
CA LEU A 137 -3.70 8.84 2.01
C LEU A 137 -2.47 9.09 2.88
N ILE A 138 -2.57 8.78 4.17
CA ILE A 138 -1.44 8.59 5.07
C ILE A 138 -1.11 7.10 5.05
N GLU A 139 0.07 6.73 4.58
CA GLU A 139 0.53 5.35 4.57
C GLU A 139 1.66 5.15 5.58
N THR A 140 1.50 4.14 6.43
CA THR A 140 2.53 3.70 7.37
C THR A 140 3.01 2.32 6.98
N THR A 141 4.32 2.16 6.82
CA THR A 141 4.93 0.91 6.39
C THR A 141 5.68 0.25 7.54
N LEU A 142 5.35 -1.03 7.81
CA LEU A 142 6.12 -1.90 8.70
C LEU A 142 6.84 -2.96 7.85
N PHE A 143 8.16 -2.97 7.89
CA PHE A 143 8.93 -3.98 7.17
C PHE A 143 8.90 -5.32 7.91
N TYR A 144 8.69 -6.41 7.18
CA TYR A 144 8.59 -7.74 7.80
C TYR A 144 9.80 -8.13 8.64
N PRO A 145 11.06 -7.85 8.27
CA PRO A 145 12.19 -8.13 9.14
C PRO A 145 12.11 -7.52 10.54
N ASP A 146 11.44 -6.36 10.67
CA ASP A 146 11.31 -5.63 11.93
C ASP A 146 10.17 -6.15 12.81
N ILE A 147 9.19 -6.84 12.23
CA ILE A 147 7.95 -7.25 12.93
C ILE A 147 7.70 -8.76 12.92
N ARG A 148 8.47 -9.55 12.16
CA ARG A 148 8.23 -10.97 11.92
C ARG A 148 8.09 -11.79 13.20
N GLU A 149 8.96 -11.58 14.17
CA GLU A 149 8.95 -12.33 15.44
C GLU A 149 7.69 -12.11 16.26
N TYR A 150 6.97 -11.00 16.00
CA TYR A 150 5.74 -10.61 16.69
C TYR A 150 4.47 -11.06 15.96
N MET A 151 4.61 -11.68 14.78
CA MET A 151 3.50 -12.10 13.92
C MET A 151 3.05 -13.52 14.26
N THR A 152 1.81 -13.85 13.92
CA THR A 152 1.32 -15.24 13.97
C THR A 152 2.10 -16.12 12.99
N GLU A 153 2.19 -17.42 13.26
CA GLU A 153 2.86 -18.39 12.37
C GLU A 153 2.29 -18.35 10.95
N LYS A 154 0.95 -18.28 10.83
CA LYS A 154 0.29 -18.18 9.51
C LYS A 154 0.72 -16.92 8.77
N ALA A 155 0.74 -15.78 9.45
CA ALA A 155 1.16 -14.52 8.84
C ALA A 155 2.65 -14.55 8.45
N GLN A 156 3.50 -15.17 9.25
CA GLN A 156 4.91 -15.39 8.90
C GLN A 156 5.07 -16.22 7.63
N ILE A 157 4.29 -17.30 7.47
CA ILE A 157 4.32 -18.14 6.27
C ILE A 157 3.83 -17.38 5.04
N GLU A 158 2.70 -16.67 5.13
CA GLU A 158 2.12 -15.94 4.01
C GLU A 158 2.94 -14.70 3.60
N THR A 159 3.73 -14.15 4.52
CA THR A 159 4.61 -13.01 4.26
C THR A 159 6.08 -13.43 4.09
N ASP A 160 6.38 -14.72 4.08
CA ASP A 160 7.72 -15.25 3.83
C ASP A 160 8.05 -15.16 2.34
N ASN A 161 8.30 -13.95 1.91
CA ASN A 161 8.68 -13.64 0.55
C ASN A 161 10.21 -13.56 0.43
N LEU A 162 10.69 -13.43 -0.80
CA LEU A 162 12.11 -13.31 -1.13
C LEU A 162 12.83 -12.17 -0.38
N SER A 163 12.10 -11.23 0.22
CA SER A 163 12.66 -10.13 1.03
C SER A 163 13.47 -10.59 2.25
N TYR A 164 13.20 -11.78 2.78
CA TYR A 164 14.01 -12.35 3.86
C TYR A 164 15.34 -12.93 3.40
N TYR A 165 15.52 -13.18 2.12
CA TYR A 165 16.67 -13.80 1.52
C TYR A 165 17.52 -12.77 0.80
N LYS A 166 17.98 -11.70 1.34
CA LYS A 166 18.90 -10.73 0.73
C LYS A 166 18.86 -10.74 -0.81
N THR A 167 17.66 -10.59 -1.37
CA THR A 167 17.40 -10.62 -2.80
C THR A 167 17.50 -9.23 -3.39
N VAL A 168 18.04 -9.13 -4.59
CA VAL A 168 18.10 -7.90 -5.40
C VAL A 168 17.35 -8.15 -6.70
N ALA A 169 16.42 -7.27 -7.04
CA ALA A 169 15.82 -7.23 -8.36
C ALA A 169 16.64 -6.30 -9.25
N LEU A 170 17.18 -6.83 -10.35
CA LEU A 170 17.92 -6.06 -11.35
C LEU A 170 16.94 -5.61 -12.43
N THR A 171 16.80 -4.30 -12.62
CA THR A 171 15.96 -3.70 -13.66
C THR A 171 16.79 -2.78 -14.54
N PHE A 172 16.48 -2.75 -15.83
CA PHE A 172 17.19 -1.95 -16.84
C PHE A 172 16.17 -1.22 -17.69
N ASP A 173 16.24 0.10 -17.67
CA ASP A 173 15.26 0.97 -18.34
C ASP A 173 15.83 1.52 -19.66
N ASP A 174 14.93 2.07 -20.52
CA ASP A 174 15.25 2.82 -21.75
C ASP A 174 15.91 2.03 -22.90
N GLY A 175 16.03 0.73 -22.78
CA GLY A 175 16.53 -0.12 -23.86
C GLY A 175 15.54 -0.32 -25.02
N PRO A 176 15.93 -1.12 -26.05
CA PRO A 176 17.25 -1.66 -26.25
C PRO A 176 18.24 -0.65 -26.87
N THR A 177 19.51 -0.86 -26.57
CA THR A 177 20.62 -0.22 -27.30
C THR A 177 21.52 -1.31 -27.89
N ARG A 178 22.07 -1.04 -29.06
CA ARG A 178 22.84 -2.05 -29.81
C ARG A 178 24.03 -2.61 -29.03
N THR A 179 24.68 -1.78 -28.25
CA THR A 179 25.91 -2.15 -27.54
C THR A 179 25.66 -2.50 -26.08
N ASN A 180 24.93 -1.64 -25.36
CA ASN A 180 24.83 -1.78 -23.90
C ASN A 180 23.86 -2.89 -23.49
N SER A 181 22.72 -3.02 -24.16
CA SER A 181 21.74 -4.08 -23.82
C SER A 181 22.33 -5.47 -23.99
N THR A 182 23.12 -5.67 -25.09
CA THR A 182 23.81 -6.95 -25.31
C THR A 182 24.89 -7.22 -24.27
N LYS A 183 25.66 -6.19 -23.87
CA LYS A 183 26.66 -6.35 -22.80
C LYS A 183 26.02 -6.74 -21.47
N VAL A 184 24.96 -6.03 -21.08
CA VAL A 184 24.23 -6.35 -19.83
C VAL A 184 23.68 -7.77 -19.88
N LEU A 185 23.04 -8.15 -21.01
CA LEU A 185 22.48 -9.49 -21.17
C LEU A 185 23.58 -10.57 -21.06
N ASN A 186 24.72 -10.38 -21.71
CA ASN A 186 25.82 -11.33 -21.64
C ASN A 186 26.37 -11.44 -20.20
N SER A 187 26.52 -10.31 -19.49
CA SER A 187 27.00 -10.33 -18.09
C SER A 187 26.00 -11.04 -17.16
N LEU A 188 24.69 -10.85 -17.37
CA LEU A 188 23.67 -11.56 -16.59
C LEU A 188 23.71 -13.07 -16.88
N MET A 189 23.88 -13.46 -18.15
CA MET A 189 24.02 -14.87 -18.55
C MET A 189 25.26 -15.51 -17.96
N GLU A 190 26.40 -14.81 -17.96
CA GLU A 190 27.67 -15.29 -17.43
C GLU A 190 27.57 -15.64 -15.93
N VAL A 191 26.82 -14.86 -15.14
CA VAL A 191 26.65 -15.08 -13.70
C VAL A 191 25.36 -15.83 -13.36
N GLY A 192 24.55 -16.20 -14.36
CA GLY A 192 23.26 -16.87 -14.15
C GLY A 192 22.23 -16.03 -13.41
N ALA A 193 22.32 -14.70 -13.48
CA ALA A 193 21.42 -13.80 -12.79
C ALA A 193 20.22 -13.40 -13.69
N PRO A 194 18.97 -13.43 -13.16
CA PRO A 194 17.82 -12.88 -13.88
C PRO A 194 17.83 -11.35 -13.87
N GLY A 195 17.24 -10.75 -14.90
CA GLY A 195 17.04 -9.30 -14.98
C GLY A 195 15.76 -8.97 -15.75
N THR A 196 15.15 -7.84 -15.41
CA THR A 196 13.96 -7.30 -16.08
C THR A 196 14.34 -6.09 -16.92
N PHE A 197 13.94 -6.08 -18.19
CA PHE A 197 14.21 -4.97 -19.10
C PHE A 197 12.91 -4.24 -19.45
N PHE A 198 12.84 -2.94 -19.11
CA PHE A 198 11.77 -2.04 -19.52
C PHE A 198 12.22 -1.30 -20.78
N MET A 199 11.81 -1.81 -21.94
CA MET A 199 12.30 -1.33 -23.23
C MET A 199 11.36 -0.30 -23.86
N ILE A 200 11.95 0.72 -24.49
CA ILE A 200 11.19 1.70 -25.27
C ILE A 200 10.85 1.11 -26.64
N GLY A 201 9.54 0.94 -26.91
CA GLY A 201 9.07 0.27 -28.13
C GLY A 201 9.60 0.85 -29.44
N LYS A 202 9.79 2.18 -29.52
CA LYS A 202 10.40 2.81 -30.71
C LYS A 202 11.83 2.37 -31.00
N ASN A 203 12.57 1.93 -29.98
CA ASN A 203 13.95 1.48 -30.09
C ASN A 203 14.06 -0.01 -30.47
N MET A 204 12.94 -0.75 -30.45
CA MET A 204 12.93 -2.19 -30.72
C MET A 204 12.95 -2.52 -32.24
N LYS A 205 12.48 -1.62 -33.10
CA LYS A 205 12.36 -1.85 -34.53
C LYS A 205 13.67 -2.08 -35.31
N PRO A 206 14.82 -1.55 -34.91
CA PRO A 206 16.09 -1.77 -35.59
C PRO A 206 16.79 -3.09 -35.20
N TYR A 207 16.22 -3.85 -34.29
CA TYR A 207 16.78 -5.09 -33.71
C TYR A 207 15.74 -6.23 -33.86
#